data_e95a489184d91c85d68e92509fd02405
#
_entry.id   e95a489184d91c85d68e92509fd02405
#
_cell.length_a   1.000
_cell.length_b   1.000
_cell.length_c   1.000
_cell.angle_alpha   90.00
_cell.angle_beta   90.00
_cell.angle_gamma   90.00
#
_symmetry.space_group_name_H-M   'P 1'
#
loop_
_entity.id
_entity.type
_entity.pdbx_description
1 polymer ?
#
loop_
_entity_poly.entity_id
_entity_poly.type
_entity_poly.pdbx_seq_one_letter_code
_entity_poly.pdbx_strand_id
1 'polypeptide(L)'
;MSDREDIIKVVEAFFEIGKTKNLGVLKDIQLNSPDFSSFSDVPPFDLKDFATTIALEELRFVSISDYDYEILKPKISIFDNSAVVAFELIQKGMLVDNKAFTGEHISINGRGTFVLIKNDTWKIIHIHLSKIKNS
;
A
#
# COMPACT_ATOMS: atom_id res chain seq x y z
N MET A 1 -18.74 -11.63 -9.56
CA MET A 1 -18.15 -11.19 -8.28
C MET A 1 -18.60 -9.79 -7.95
N SER A 2 -18.73 -9.49 -6.67
CA SER A 2 -19.20 -8.18 -6.26
C SER A 2 -18.07 -7.15 -6.36
N ASP A 3 -18.44 -5.86 -6.49
CA ASP A 3 -17.48 -4.77 -6.44
C ASP A 3 -16.71 -4.75 -5.13
N ARG A 4 -17.38 -5.04 -4.03
CA ARG A 4 -16.76 -5.10 -2.70
C ARG A 4 -15.62 -6.12 -2.66
N GLU A 5 -15.83 -7.30 -3.21
CA GLU A 5 -14.80 -8.33 -3.27
C GLU A 5 -13.63 -7.92 -4.17
N ASP A 6 -13.92 -7.32 -5.32
CA ASP A 6 -12.89 -6.86 -6.24
C ASP A 6 -12.05 -5.74 -5.62
N ILE A 7 -12.67 -4.82 -4.89
CA ILE A 7 -11.99 -3.72 -4.22
C ILE A 7 -11.03 -4.25 -3.16
N ILE A 8 -11.49 -5.16 -2.28
CA ILE A 8 -10.61 -5.68 -1.23
C ILE A 8 -9.44 -6.47 -1.81
N LYS A 9 -9.66 -7.16 -2.93
CA LYS A 9 -8.58 -7.88 -3.61
C LYS A 9 -7.50 -6.94 -4.13
N VAL A 10 -7.87 -5.75 -4.62
CA VAL A 10 -6.90 -4.74 -5.05
C VAL A 10 -6.07 -4.25 -3.86
N VAL A 11 -6.71 -3.97 -2.73
CA VAL A 11 -6.01 -3.55 -1.51
C VAL A 11 -5.05 -4.63 -1.02
N GLU A 12 -5.51 -5.88 -0.98
CA GLU A 12 -4.66 -7.01 -0.60
C GLU A 12 -3.50 -7.20 -1.58
N ALA A 13 -3.75 -7.06 -2.89
CA ALA A 13 -2.72 -7.20 -3.91
C ALA A 13 -1.57 -6.19 -3.72
N PHE A 14 -1.89 -4.99 -3.26
CA PHE A 14 -0.86 -3.98 -2.96
C PHE A 14 0.13 -4.49 -1.91
N PHE A 15 -0.37 -4.98 -0.77
CA PHE A 15 0.51 -5.45 0.30
C PHE A 15 1.15 -6.79 -0.04
N GLU A 16 0.47 -7.63 -0.81
CA GLU A 16 1.00 -8.92 -1.22
C GLU A 16 2.31 -8.81 -2.02
N ILE A 17 2.53 -7.67 -2.67
CA ILE A 17 3.78 -7.38 -3.39
C ILE A 17 5.00 -7.48 -2.47
N GLY A 18 4.86 -7.11 -1.20
CA GLY A 18 5.93 -7.25 -0.22
C GLY A 18 6.36 -8.70 0.00
N LYS A 19 5.45 -9.66 -0.21
CA LYS A 19 5.73 -11.09 -0.07
C LYS A 19 6.23 -11.70 -1.38
N THR A 20 5.58 -11.39 -2.49
CA THR A 20 5.89 -11.99 -3.80
C THR A 20 7.07 -11.34 -4.49
N LYS A 21 7.36 -10.07 -4.18
CA LYS A 21 8.35 -9.23 -4.88
C LYS A 21 8.02 -9.02 -6.37
N ASN A 22 6.76 -9.20 -6.73
CA ASN A 22 6.30 -8.94 -8.11
C ASN A 22 5.96 -7.46 -8.26
N LEU A 23 6.97 -6.64 -8.45
CA LEU A 23 6.85 -5.18 -8.47
C LEU A 23 6.00 -4.65 -9.63
N GLY A 24 5.88 -5.42 -10.71
CA GLY A 24 5.05 -5.03 -11.86
C GLY A 24 3.58 -4.83 -11.50
N VAL A 25 3.10 -5.50 -10.47
CA VAL A 25 1.71 -5.36 -10.00
C VAL A 25 1.40 -3.94 -9.54
N LEU A 26 2.41 -3.20 -9.03
CA LEU A 26 2.19 -1.81 -8.58
C LEU A 26 1.57 -0.93 -9.67
N LYS A 27 2.06 -1.05 -10.91
CA LYS A 27 1.53 -0.27 -12.03
C LYS A 27 0.19 -0.80 -12.54
N ASP A 28 -0.08 -2.08 -12.31
CA ASP A 28 -1.32 -2.70 -12.77
C ASP A 28 -2.52 -2.29 -11.92
N ILE A 29 -2.32 -2.11 -10.62
CA ILE A 29 -3.41 -1.82 -9.67
C ILE A 29 -3.54 -0.34 -9.31
N GLN A 30 -2.61 0.50 -9.72
CA GLN A 30 -2.63 1.94 -9.47
C GLN A 30 -2.85 2.68 -10.78
N LEU A 31 -3.69 3.71 -10.75
CA LEU A 31 -4.05 4.45 -11.95
C LEU A 31 -3.00 5.51 -12.28
N ASN A 32 -2.37 5.38 -13.45
CA ASN A 32 -1.45 6.40 -13.95
C ASN A 32 -2.25 7.60 -14.48
N SER A 33 -2.46 8.56 -13.60
CA SER A 33 -3.29 9.73 -13.86
C SER A 33 -2.68 10.95 -13.17
N PRO A 34 -2.86 12.15 -13.74
CA PRO A 34 -2.51 13.41 -13.04
C PRO A 34 -3.27 13.57 -11.72
N ASP A 35 -4.39 12.89 -11.56
CA ASP A 35 -5.19 12.95 -10.33
C ASP A 35 -4.71 11.97 -9.25
N PHE A 36 -3.75 11.10 -9.57
CA PHE A 36 -3.17 10.20 -8.57
C PHE A 36 -2.37 10.97 -7.53
N SER A 37 -2.50 10.58 -6.27
CA SER A 37 -1.69 11.14 -5.20
C SER A 37 -1.48 10.13 -4.08
N SER A 38 -0.43 10.34 -3.29
CA SER A 38 -0.19 9.50 -2.12
C SER A 38 0.52 10.25 -1.00
N PHE A 39 0.27 9.79 0.22
CA PHE A 39 1.07 10.09 1.41
C PHE A 39 1.63 8.79 1.98
N SER A 40 2.85 8.83 2.44
CA SER A 40 3.54 7.67 3.00
C SER A 40 3.70 7.81 4.52
N ASP A 41 3.81 6.67 5.19
CA ASP A 41 4.11 6.58 6.61
C ASP A 41 5.62 6.67 6.90
N VAL A 42 6.44 6.81 5.86
CA VAL A 42 7.89 7.00 5.97
C VAL A 42 8.30 8.21 5.14
N PRO A 43 9.42 8.88 5.50
CA PRO A 43 9.89 10.02 4.71
C PRO A 43 10.18 9.63 3.25
N PRO A 44 9.97 10.56 2.30
CA PRO A 44 9.45 11.91 2.48
C PRO A 44 7.93 11.93 2.70
N PHE A 45 7.43 12.87 3.51
CA PHE A 45 6.01 12.93 3.91
C PHE A 45 5.14 13.84 3.05
N ASP A 46 5.72 14.48 2.04
CA ASP A 46 4.98 15.36 1.13
C ASP A 46 4.06 14.57 0.21
N LEU A 47 3.15 15.27 -0.42
CA LEU A 47 2.23 14.68 -1.40
C LEU A 47 3.01 14.27 -2.65
N LYS A 48 2.77 13.06 -3.13
CA LYS A 48 3.50 12.47 -4.25
C LYS A 48 2.59 12.20 -5.43
N ASP A 49 3.15 12.32 -6.63
CA ASP A 49 2.51 11.92 -7.87
C ASP A 49 2.67 10.41 -8.12
N PHE A 50 2.11 9.94 -9.23
CA PHE A 50 2.15 8.52 -9.58
C PHE A 50 3.59 8.00 -9.73
N ALA A 51 4.42 8.68 -10.53
CA ALA A 51 5.77 8.20 -10.81
C ALA A 51 6.63 8.11 -9.55
N THR A 52 6.57 9.12 -8.70
CA THR A 52 7.31 9.15 -7.44
C THR A 52 6.80 8.06 -6.49
N THR A 53 5.49 7.87 -6.41
CA THR A 53 4.89 6.84 -5.57
C THR A 53 5.37 5.44 -5.99
N ILE A 54 5.32 5.14 -7.29
CA ILE A 54 5.76 3.83 -7.79
C ILE A 54 7.23 3.58 -7.42
N ALA A 55 8.09 4.55 -7.66
CA ALA A 55 9.53 4.42 -7.38
C ALA A 55 9.81 4.15 -5.89
N LEU A 56 9.13 4.87 -5.01
CA LEU A 56 9.31 4.70 -3.57
C LEU A 56 8.72 3.39 -3.05
N GLU A 57 7.60 2.96 -3.60
CA GLU A 57 6.99 1.68 -3.23
C GLU A 57 7.83 0.50 -3.70
N GLU A 58 8.39 0.57 -4.89
CA GLU A 58 9.34 -0.45 -5.37
C GLU A 58 10.53 -0.58 -4.42
N LEU A 59 11.12 0.54 -4.04
CA LEU A 59 12.23 0.57 -3.09
C LEU A 59 11.85 -0.03 -1.74
N ARG A 60 10.69 0.35 -1.22
CA ARG A 60 10.18 -0.13 0.07
C ARG A 60 10.02 -1.65 0.06
N PHE A 61 9.32 -2.18 -0.93
CA PHE A 61 9.01 -3.62 -0.96
C PHE A 61 10.25 -4.47 -1.24
N VAL A 62 11.20 -3.96 -1.99
CA VAL A 62 12.48 -4.66 -2.21
C VAL A 62 13.33 -4.69 -0.94
N SER A 63 13.24 -3.65 -0.12
CA SER A 63 14.10 -3.49 1.06
C SER A 63 13.66 -4.33 2.27
N ILE A 64 12.45 -4.86 2.26
CA ILE A 64 11.92 -5.62 3.39
C ILE A 64 11.93 -7.11 3.06
N SER A 65 12.62 -7.90 3.89
CA SER A 65 12.60 -9.36 3.81
C SER A 65 11.56 -9.93 4.78
N ASP A 66 11.11 -11.15 4.51
CA ASP A 66 10.15 -11.86 5.37
C ASP A 66 8.91 -11.00 5.68
N TYR A 67 8.45 -10.28 4.68
CA TYR A 67 7.32 -9.38 4.83
C TYR A 67 6.02 -10.14 5.07
N ASP A 68 5.27 -9.69 6.06
CA ASP A 68 3.92 -10.14 6.30
C ASP A 68 3.05 -8.95 6.71
N TYR A 69 1.76 -9.08 6.54
CA TYR A 69 0.83 -8.00 6.83
C TYR A 69 -0.51 -8.54 7.27
N GLU A 70 -1.26 -7.70 7.95
CA GLU A 70 -2.63 -8.00 8.34
C GLU A 70 -3.48 -6.75 8.20
N ILE A 71 -4.54 -6.86 7.41
CA ILE A 71 -5.52 -5.79 7.22
C ILE A 71 -6.66 -6.04 8.21
N LEU A 72 -6.88 -5.09 9.11
CA LEU A 72 -7.85 -5.22 10.19
C LEU A 72 -9.01 -4.26 9.98
N LYS A 73 -10.22 -4.74 10.25
CA LYS A 73 -11.44 -3.92 10.28
C LYS A 73 -11.64 -3.07 9.01
N PRO A 74 -11.50 -3.65 7.81
CA PRO A 74 -11.65 -2.83 6.60
C PRO A 74 -13.07 -2.32 6.47
N LYS A 75 -13.21 -1.03 6.23
CA LYS A 75 -14.49 -0.40 5.92
C LYS A 75 -14.46 0.05 4.47
N ILE A 76 -15.33 -0.53 3.66
CA ILE A 76 -15.45 -0.26 2.24
C ILE A 76 -16.70 0.54 1.99
N SER A 77 -16.57 1.72 1.39
CA SER A 77 -17.69 2.57 1.02
C SER A 77 -17.64 2.81 -0.48
N ILE A 78 -18.71 2.47 -1.17
CA ILE A 78 -18.78 2.54 -2.63
C ILE A 78 -19.74 3.65 -3.03
N PHE A 79 -19.28 4.53 -3.94
CA PHE A 79 -20.05 5.67 -4.47
C PHE A 79 -19.95 5.62 -6.00
N ASP A 80 -20.92 4.95 -6.64
CA ASP A 80 -20.92 4.73 -8.08
C ASP A 80 -19.61 4.08 -8.58
N ASN A 81 -18.79 4.84 -9.29
CA ASN A 81 -17.52 4.35 -9.84
C ASN A 81 -16.30 4.67 -8.95
N SER A 82 -16.55 5.07 -7.71
CA SER A 82 -15.48 5.33 -6.77
C SER A 82 -15.71 4.59 -5.45
N ALA A 83 -14.64 4.34 -4.73
CA ALA A 83 -14.71 3.67 -3.44
C ALA A 83 -13.62 4.19 -2.51
N VAL A 84 -13.92 4.16 -1.22
CA VAL A 84 -12.96 4.47 -0.16
C VAL A 84 -12.85 3.24 0.72
N VAL A 85 -11.61 2.80 0.97
CA VAL A 85 -11.34 1.71 1.89
C VAL A 85 -10.46 2.24 3.02
N ALA A 86 -10.98 2.18 4.23
CA ALA A 86 -10.25 2.58 5.42
C ALA A 86 -10.01 1.35 6.30
N PHE A 87 -8.82 1.20 6.84
CA PHE A 87 -8.47 0.00 7.61
C PHE A 87 -7.33 0.28 8.58
N GLU A 88 -7.22 -0.60 9.57
CA GLU A 88 -6.03 -0.69 10.41
C GLU A 88 -5.09 -1.72 9.80
N LEU A 89 -3.79 -1.55 10.01
CA LEU A 89 -2.77 -2.33 9.32
C LEU A 89 -1.65 -2.71 10.28
N ILE A 90 -1.25 -3.97 10.23
CA ILE A 90 -0.02 -4.43 10.89
C ILE A 90 0.92 -4.91 9.80
N GLN A 91 2.15 -4.42 9.80
CA GLN A 91 3.18 -4.87 8.89
C GLN A 91 4.37 -5.37 9.67
N LYS A 92 4.92 -6.50 9.26
CA LYS A 92 6.08 -7.13 9.88
C LYS A 92 7.10 -7.48 8.80
N GLY A 93 8.35 -7.46 9.16
CA GLY A 93 9.40 -7.84 8.24
C GLY A 93 10.77 -7.65 8.85
N MET A 94 11.77 -7.75 8.00
CA MET A 94 13.17 -7.57 8.39
C MET A 94 13.82 -6.59 7.43
N LEU A 95 14.45 -5.57 7.99
CA LEU A 95 15.33 -4.68 7.24
C LEU A 95 16.74 -5.22 7.38
N VAL A 96 17.42 -5.46 6.26
CA VAL A 96 18.78 -5.99 6.23
C VAL A 96 19.74 -4.88 5.85
N ASP A 97 20.75 -4.67 6.70
CA ASP A 97 21.88 -3.80 6.39
C ASP A 97 23.03 -4.64 5.86
N ASN A 98 23.24 -4.64 4.56
CA ASN A 98 24.27 -5.44 3.90
C ASN A 98 25.68 -5.00 4.25
N LYS A 99 25.88 -3.74 4.64
CA LYS A 99 27.18 -3.22 5.02
C LYS A 99 27.61 -3.69 6.41
N ALA A 100 26.66 -3.69 7.34
CA ALA A 100 26.92 -4.10 8.72
C ALA A 100 26.63 -5.59 8.96
N PHE A 101 26.10 -6.31 7.96
CA PHE A 101 25.68 -7.71 8.10
C PHE A 101 24.68 -7.92 9.23
N THR A 102 23.82 -6.93 9.47
CA THR A 102 22.79 -6.97 10.51
C THR A 102 21.42 -6.98 9.91
N GLY A 103 20.48 -7.57 10.64
CA GLY A 103 19.04 -7.53 10.30
C GLY A 103 18.29 -6.95 11.48
N GLU A 104 17.27 -6.16 11.18
CA GLU A 104 16.39 -5.58 12.17
C GLU A 104 14.94 -6.01 11.90
N HIS A 105 14.33 -6.66 12.88
CA HIS A 105 12.91 -6.97 12.83
C HIS A 105 12.10 -5.71 13.04
N ILE A 106 11.15 -5.48 12.15
CA ILE A 106 10.22 -4.36 12.28
C ILE A 106 8.80 -4.88 12.45
N SER A 107 8.03 -4.18 13.27
CA SER A 107 6.60 -4.37 13.40
C SER A 107 5.97 -2.99 13.48
N ILE A 108 5.12 -2.68 12.50
CA ILE A 108 4.54 -1.35 12.35
C ILE A 108 3.03 -1.48 12.43
N ASN A 109 2.44 -0.79 13.41
CA ASN A 109 1.00 -0.61 13.49
C ASN A 109 0.65 0.69 12.79
N GLY A 110 -0.29 0.62 11.86
CA GLY A 110 -0.63 1.76 11.06
C GLY A 110 -2.09 1.81 10.69
N ARG A 111 -2.39 2.80 9.86
CA ARG A 111 -3.72 3.01 9.30
C ARG A 111 -3.56 3.31 7.83
N GLY A 112 -4.53 2.86 7.04
CA GLY A 112 -4.52 3.11 5.61
C GLY A 112 -5.88 3.58 5.12
N THR A 113 -5.84 4.45 4.12
CA THR A 113 -7.01 4.83 3.36
C THR A 113 -6.64 4.79 1.89
N PHE A 114 -7.37 3.98 1.14
CA PHE A 114 -7.21 3.87 -0.31
C PHE A 114 -8.47 4.38 -0.97
N VAL A 115 -8.30 5.21 -1.99
CA VAL A 115 -9.40 5.62 -2.86
C VAL A 115 -9.21 4.92 -4.20
N LEU A 116 -10.28 4.27 -4.67
CA LEU A 116 -10.26 3.53 -5.93
C LEU A 116 -11.29 4.09 -6.89
N ILE A 117 -10.99 3.97 -8.17
CA ILE A 117 -11.89 4.35 -9.25
C ILE A 117 -12.06 3.14 -10.17
N LYS A 118 -13.29 2.91 -10.60
CA LYS A 118 -13.59 1.86 -11.57
C LYS A 118 -13.72 2.47 -12.97
N ASN A 119 -12.81 2.09 -13.84
CA ASN A 119 -12.97 2.21 -15.28
C ASN A 119 -13.39 0.81 -15.75
N ASP A 120 -12.60 0.06 -16.45
CA ASP A 120 -12.94 -1.37 -16.72
C ASP A 120 -12.76 -2.21 -15.45
N THR A 121 -11.73 -1.89 -14.66
CA THR A 121 -11.42 -2.52 -13.39
C THR A 121 -11.21 -1.48 -12.31
N TRP A 122 -11.27 -1.91 -11.04
CA TRP A 122 -10.96 -1.04 -9.92
C TRP A 122 -9.45 -0.80 -9.84
N LYS A 123 -9.05 0.47 -9.79
CA LYS A 123 -7.66 0.88 -9.61
C LYS A 123 -7.53 1.95 -8.55
N ILE A 124 -6.40 1.93 -7.86
CA ILE A 124 -6.11 2.88 -6.79
C ILE A 124 -5.75 4.23 -7.40
N ILE A 125 -6.36 5.31 -6.90
CA ILE A 125 -6.05 6.68 -7.30
C ILE A 125 -5.47 7.49 -6.15
N HIS A 126 -5.63 7.04 -4.91
CA HIS A 126 -5.03 7.69 -3.74
C HIS A 126 -4.69 6.67 -2.68
N ILE A 127 -3.53 6.84 -2.07
CA ILE A 127 -3.08 6.05 -0.94
C ILE A 127 -2.65 7.00 0.17
N HIS A 128 -3.14 6.75 1.37
CA HIS A 128 -2.66 7.42 2.57
C HIS A 128 -2.35 6.37 3.62
N LEU A 129 -1.08 6.23 3.95
CA LEU A 129 -0.62 5.36 5.03
C LEU A 129 -0.05 6.22 6.15
N SER A 130 -0.37 5.86 7.39
CA SER A 130 0.17 6.53 8.57
C SER A 130 0.53 5.51 9.63
N LYS A 131 1.52 5.82 10.44
CA LYS A 131 1.90 5.01 11.60
C LYS A 131 1.11 5.44 12.82
N ILE A 132 0.69 4.44 13.61
CA ILE A 132 0.22 4.70 14.96
C ILE A 132 1.46 4.69 15.83
N LYS A 133 1.64 5.75 16.62
CA LYS A 133 2.80 5.85 17.50
C LYS A 133 2.70 4.78 18.59
N ASN A 134 3.66 3.88 18.61
CA ASN A 134 3.79 2.94 19.73
C ASN A 134 4.44 3.67 20.90
N SER A 135 3.73 3.70 22.00
CA SER A 135 4.25 4.21 23.25
C SER A 135 5.13 3.18 23.96
#